data_d5969e6bd6045f70b2fc97f2ce926460
#
_entry.id   d5969e6bd6045f70b2fc97f2ce926460
#
_cell.length_a   1.000
_cell.length_b   1.000
_cell.length_c   1.000
_cell.angle_alpha   90.00
_cell.angle_beta   90.00
_cell.angle_gamma   90.00
#
_symmetry.space_group_name_H-M   'P 1'
#
loop_
_entity.id
_entity.type
_entity.pdbx_description
1 polymer ?
#
loop_
_entity_poly.entity_id
_entity_poly.type
_entity_poly.pdbx_seq_one_letter_code
_entity_poly.pdbx_strand_id
1 'polypeptide(L)'
;MTKRDIGGPAQSLLKVDKLVKHFPVKGGLGNRSVVRAVDGIDFVVFKGETLGVVGESGCGKSTTARLLMQLIEQDSGELIFDAMSVGGHQLPLRDYRRQVQMVFQDSYSSLNPRLTMEQSVAFGPSVHGVSRRESLQRARDLLGRVGLEPSRFAGRYAHELSGGQRQRVNIARALAVDPRLVILDEAVSALDKSVEAQVLNLLLDLKDSLQLTYVFISHDLHVVRYLSDRIMVMYLGEIVEVGPAEALFCDAQHPYTQALLTSMPSMDPANRTLISPLSGDPPSPIDPPSGCRFHTRCPHAEAVCAQTSPQLTLTGTDHFASCLMVQPGAAHSQSPAAELIYTGALA
;
A
#
# COMPACT_ATOMS: atom_id res chain seq x y z
N MET A 1 -13.39 -19.09 2.74
CA MET A 1 -12.57 -19.64 1.65
C MET A 1 -11.20 -19.90 2.24
N THR A 2 -10.77 -21.14 2.31
CA THR A 2 -9.46 -21.54 2.84
C THR A 2 -8.37 -21.02 1.90
N LYS A 3 -7.44 -20.21 2.43
CA LYS A 3 -6.22 -19.79 1.73
C LYS A 3 -5.53 -21.04 1.19
N ARG A 4 -5.18 -21.05 -0.10
CA ARG A 4 -4.34 -22.10 -0.67
C ARG A 4 -2.98 -22.04 0.02
N ASP A 5 -2.63 -23.11 0.70
CA ASP A 5 -1.27 -23.38 1.14
C ASP A 5 -0.42 -23.62 -0.12
N ILE A 6 0.38 -22.62 -0.48
CA ILE A 6 1.33 -22.69 -1.61
C ILE A 6 2.61 -23.47 -1.22
N GLY A 7 2.54 -24.29 -0.15
CA GLY A 7 3.52 -25.30 0.24
C GLY A 7 4.97 -24.81 0.19
N GLY A 8 5.40 -24.12 1.24
CA GLY A 8 6.77 -23.66 1.42
C GLY A 8 6.82 -22.40 2.29
N PRO A 9 7.99 -22.04 2.86
CA PRO A 9 8.12 -20.80 3.60
C PRO A 9 7.80 -19.61 2.68
N ALA A 10 7.10 -18.60 3.21
CA ALA A 10 6.72 -17.40 2.48
C ALA A 10 7.96 -16.73 1.87
N GLN A 11 8.04 -16.72 0.52
CA GLN A 11 9.18 -16.16 -0.18
C GLN A 11 9.02 -14.65 -0.35
N SER A 12 10.00 -13.87 0.09
CA SER A 12 10.05 -12.44 -0.12
C SER A 12 10.12 -12.13 -1.62
N LEU A 13 9.20 -11.28 -2.10
CA LEU A 13 9.27 -10.70 -3.45
C LEU A 13 9.90 -9.32 -3.42
N LEU A 14 9.48 -8.46 -2.48
CA LEU A 14 10.02 -7.14 -2.28
C LEU A 14 10.37 -6.95 -0.80
N LYS A 15 11.60 -6.57 -0.50
CA LYS A 15 12.05 -6.14 0.83
C LYS A 15 12.39 -4.66 0.75
N VAL A 16 11.85 -3.90 1.68
CA VAL A 16 12.14 -2.47 1.89
C VAL A 16 12.95 -2.37 3.17
N ASP A 17 14.11 -1.73 3.12
CA ASP A 17 15.02 -1.58 4.25
C ASP A 17 15.29 -0.10 4.52
N LYS A 18 14.87 0.40 5.69
CA LYS A 18 15.09 1.76 6.20
C LYS A 18 14.81 2.86 5.17
N LEU A 19 13.71 2.73 4.45
CA LEU A 19 13.37 3.64 3.36
C LEU A 19 13.02 5.02 3.91
N VAL A 20 13.70 6.06 3.40
CA VAL A 20 13.50 7.45 3.79
C VAL A 20 13.23 8.32 2.57
N LYS A 21 12.24 9.22 2.70
CA LYS A 21 12.01 10.33 1.77
C LYS A 21 11.51 11.56 2.47
N HIS A 22 12.29 12.60 2.41
CA HIS A 22 12.01 13.90 2.97
C HIS A 22 11.92 14.93 1.85
N PHE A 23 10.95 15.83 1.91
CA PHE A 23 10.78 16.89 0.92
C PHE A 23 11.11 18.25 1.54
N PRO A 24 12.09 18.98 1.00
CA PRO A 24 12.37 20.33 1.45
C PRO A 24 11.22 21.27 1.04
N VAL A 25 10.73 22.05 1.99
CA VAL A 25 9.69 23.07 1.77
C VAL A 25 10.31 24.44 2.07
N LYS A 26 10.07 25.41 1.18
CA LYS A 26 10.47 26.80 1.43
C LYS A 26 9.55 27.39 2.51
N GLY A 27 10.06 27.51 3.72
CA GLY A 27 9.41 28.26 4.80
C GLY A 27 9.51 29.77 4.54
N GLY A 28 8.56 30.55 5.07
CA GLY A 28 8.68 32.03 5.10
C GLY A 28 9.95 32.46 5.85
N LEU A 29 10.53 33.59 5.45
CA LEU A 29 11.73 34.20 6.07
C LEU A 29 13.02 33.34 6.06
N GLY A 30 13.23 32.51 5.02
CA GLY A 30 14.53 31.83 4.82
C GLY A 30 14.72 30.54 5.62
N ASN A 31 13.76 30.10 6.42
CA ASN A 31 13.82 28.84 7.14
C ASN A 31 13.50 27.69 6.20
N ARG A 32 14.41 26.71 6.11
CA ARG A 32 14.19 25.45 5.37
C ARG A 32 13.47 24.46 6.30
N SER A 33 12.20 24.24 6.06
CA SER A 33 11.44 23.17 6.70
C SER A 33 11.47 21.91 5.84
N VAL A 34 11.30 20.74 6.46
CA VAL A 34 11.37 19.47 5.77
C VAL A 34 10.13 18.64 6.12
N VAL A 35 9.39 18.20 5.10
CA VAL A 35 8.28 17.26 5.27
C VAL A 35 8.85 15.84 5.30
N ARG A 36 8.71 15.14 6.41
CA ARG A 36 9.12 13.73 6.58
C ARG A 36 8.01 12.80 6.05
N ALA A 37 7.94 12.65 4.74
CA ALA A 37 6.86 11.92 4.10
C ALA A 37 6.98 10.39 4.29
N VAL A 38 8.21 9.87 4.32
CA VAL A 38 8.55 8.48 4.67
C VAL A 38 9.82 8.54 5.49
N ASP A 39 9.84 7.92 6.66
CA ASP A 39 10.90 8.15 7.66
C ASP A 39 11.37 6.84 8.31
N GLY A 40 12.17 6.08 7.55
CA GLY A 40 12.82 4.86 8.03
C GLY A 40 11.91 3.65 8.11
N ILE A 41 11.09 3.41 7.09
CA ILE A 41 10.18 2.25 7.09
C ILE A 41 10.86 0.97 6.61
N ASP A 42 10.54 -0.13 7.30
CA ASP A 42 10.99 -1.48 7.01
C ASP A 42 9.80 -2.41 6.84
N PHE A 43 9.70 -3.12 5.71
CA PHE A 43 8.68 -4.13 5.50
C PHE A 43 9.03 -5.09 4.37
N VAL A 44 8.30 -6.22 4.32
CA VAL A 44 8.45 -7.24 3.29
C VAL A 44 7.09 -7.51 2.65
N VAL A 45 7.10 -7.67 1.31
CA VAL A 45 5.96 -8.17 0.54
C VAL A 45 6.31 -9.57 0.05
N PHE A 46 5.48 -10.55 0.35
CA PHE A 46 5.70 -11.95 -0.04
C PHE A 46 5.08 -12.25 -1.41
N LYS A 47 5.61 -13.28 -2.10
CA LYS A 47 5.08 -13.72 -3.40
C LYS A 47 3.62 -14.18 -3.25
N GLY A 48 2.75 -13.67 -4.12
CA GLY A 48 1.33 -14.05 -4.16
C GLY A 48 0.47 -13.43 -3.06
N GLU A 49 1.02 -12.61 -2.13
CA GLU A 49 0.20 -11.92 -1.14
C GLU A 49 -0.38 -10.60 -1.66
N THR A 50 -1.39 -10.11 -0.98
CA THR A 50 -1.83 -8.72 -1.03
C THR A 50 -1.48 -8.05 0.29
N LEU A 51 -0.52 -7.11 0.26
CA LEU A 51 -0.23 -6.23 1.38
C LEU A 51 -1.12 -4.98 1.29
N GLY A 52 -2.09 -4.85 2.20
CA GLY A 52 -2.89 -3.62 2.36
C GLY A 52 -2.08 -2.53 3.05
N VAL A 53 -2.20 -1.29 2.59
CA VAL A 53 -1.55 -0.12 3.21
C VAL A 53 -2.62 0.89 3.56
N VAL A 54 -2.76 1.20 4.85
CA VAL A 54 -3.80 2.10 5.37
C VAL A 54 -3.22 3.21 6.24
N GLY A 55 -4.01 4.24 6.49
CA GLY A 55 -3.69 5.37 7.34
C GLY A 55 -4.37 6.65 6.88
N GLU A 56 -4.33 7.70 7.68
CA GLU A 56 -4.93 9.01 7.35
C GLU A 56 -4.31 9.63 6.10
N SER A 57 -5.02 10.59 5.48
CA SER A 57 -4.48 11.36 4.35
C SER A 57 -3.18 12.07 4.75
N GLY A 58 -2.18 12.04 3.87
CA GLY A 58 -0.87 12.65 4.13
C GLY A 58 0.09 11.84 5.00
N CYS A 59 -0.26 10.62 5.46
CA CYS A 59 0.64 9.80 6.29
C CYS A 59 1.80 9.15 5.52
N GLY A 60 1.91 9.30 4.17
CA GLY A 60 3.04 8.81 3.38
C GLY A 60 2.72 7.68 2.40
N LYS A 61 1.50 7.13 2.34
CA LYS A 61 1.11 5.97 1.49
C LYS A 61 1.46 6.13 0.01
N SER A 62 0.96 7.17 -0.64
CA SER A 62 1.24 7.40 -2.07
C SER A 62 2.70 7.79 -2.33
N THR A 63 3.39 8.39 -1.35
CA THR A 63 4.83 8.60 -1.43
C THR A 63 5.57 7.28 -1.42
N THR A 64 5.20 6.36 -0.52
CA THR A 64 5.74 4.99 -0.49
C THR A 64 5.50 4.29 -1.82
N ALA A 65 4.28 4.32 -2.38
CA ALA A 65 3.99 3.74 -3.69
C ALA A 65 4.92 4.27 -4.80
N ARG A 66 5.14 5.59 -4.84
CA ARG A 66 6.03 6.21 -5.84
C ARG A 66 7.51 5.84 -5.63
N LEU A 67 7.94 5.66 -4.39
CA LEU A 67 9.27 5.15 -4.05
C LEU A 67 9.43 3.69 -4.51
N LEU A 68 8.45 2.83 -4.22
CA LEU A 68 8.45 1.43 -4.67
C LEU A 68 8.52 1.32 -6.19
N MET A 69 7.86 2.22 -6.94
CA MET A 69 7.96 2.31 -8.41
C MET A 69 9.23 2.97 -8.91
N GLN A 70 10.07 3.52 -8.00
CA GLN A 70 11.22 4.35 -8.36
C GLN A 70 10.84 5.52 -9.28
N LEU A 71 9.63 6.09 -9.09
CA LEU A 71 9.20 7.33 -9.75
C LEU A 71 9.80 8.56 -9.08
N ILE A 72 10.12 8.44 -7.81
CA ILE A 72 10.91 9.39 -7.02
C ILE A 72 12.06 8.63 -6.37
N GLU A 73 13.20 9.26 -6.24
CA GLU A 73 14.38 8.69 -5.60
C GLU A 73 14.29 8.82 -4.08
N GLN A 74 14.64 7.78 -3.35
CA GLN A 74 14.78 7.79 -1.90
C GLN A 74 16.00 8.62 -1.48
N ASP A 75 15.93 9.20 -0.28
CA ASP A 75 17.06 9.92 0.31
C ASP A 75 18.04 8.94 0.99
N SER A 76 17.50 7.83 1.53
CA SER A 76 18.27 6.69 2.04
C SER A 76 17.40 5.43 2.10
N GLY A 77 18.03 4.29 2.42
CA GLY A 77 17.40 2.98 2.44
C GLY A 77 17.55 2.24 1.12
N GLU A 78 17.09 0.99 1.09
CA GLU A 78 17.27 0.08 -0.04
C GLU A 78 15.97 -0.64 -0.40
N LEU A 79 15.80 -0.89 -1.71
CA LEU A 79 14.77 -1.78 -2.26
C LEU A 79 15.44 -3.03 -2.80
N ILE A 80 15.03 -4.19 -2.32
CA ILE A 80 15.51 -5.49 -2.77
C ILE A 80 14.32 -6.24 -3.37
N PHE A 81 14.38 -6.56 -4.65
CA PHE A 81 13.33 -7.27 -5.38
C PHE A 81 13.84 -8.64 -5.83
N ASP A 82 13.18 -9.71 -5.38
CA ASP A 82 13.57 -11.09 -5.65
C ASP A 82 15.06 -11.35 -5.37
N ALA A 83 15.50 -10.92 -4.18
CA ALA A 83 16.87 -10.98 -3.68
C ALA A 83 17.93 -10.13 -4.47
N MET A 84 17.51 -9.25 -5.38
CA MET A 84 18.37 -8.36 -6.14
C MET A 84 18.14 -6.90 -5.75
N SER A 85 19.21 -6.13 -5.55
CA SER A 85 19.13 -4.68 -5.29
C SER A 85 18.59 -3.94 -6.52
N VAL A 86 17.54 -3.14 -6.33
CA VAL A 86 16.88 -2.38 -7.39
C VAL A 86 17.78 -1.25 -7.88
N GLY A 87 17.94 -1.15 -9.21
CA GLY A 87 18.85 -0.17 -9.84
C GLY A 87 20.32 -0.61 -9.89
N GLY A 88 20.64 -1.77 -9.31
CA GLY A 88 21.98 -2.40 -9.39
C GLY A 88 22.23 -3.10 -10.72
N HIS A 89 23.45 -3.68 -10.85
CA HIS A 89 23.86 -4.38 -12.07
C HIS A 89 22.96 -5.58 -12.42
N GLN A 90 22.45 -6.30 -11.39
CA GLN A 90 21.63 -7.50 -11.59
C GLN A 90 20.16 -7.15 -11.92
N LEU A 91 19.66 -6.02 -11.45
CA LEU A 91 18.29 -5.56 -11.69
C LEU A 91 18.28 -4.07 -12.05
N PRO A 92 18.58 -3.71 -13.30
CA PRO A 92 18.46 -2.34 -13.79
C PRO A 92 17.02 -1.80 -13.65
N LEU A 93 16.84 -0.50 -13.45
CA LEU A 93 15.54 0.14 -13.26
C LEU A 93 14.53 -0.17 -14.36
N ARG A 94 14.97 -0.33 -15.61
CA ARG A 94 14.12 -0.69 -16.74
C ARG A 94 13.50 -2.08 -16.55
N ASP A 95 14.29 -3.05 -16.11
CA ASP A 95 13.86 -4.43 -15.90
C ASP A 95 13.02 -4.57 -14.62
N TYR A 96 13.35 -3.80 -13.57
CA TYR A 96 12.55 -3.67 -12.39
C TYR A 96 11.15 -3.11 -12.72
N ARG A 97 11.07 -1.98 -13.43
CA ARG A 97 9.81 -1.33 -13.82
C ARG A 97 8.96 -2.18 -14.76
N ARG A 98 9.53 -3.15 -15.47
CA ARG A 98 8.76 -4.14 -16.21
C ARG A 98 8.07 -5.12 -15.26
N GLN A 99 8.72 -5.52 -14.19
CA GLN A 99 8.22 -6.51 -13.22
C GLN A 99 7.30 -5.90 -12.16
N VAL A 100 7.38 -4.59 -11.94
CA VAL A 100 6.54 -3.85 -10.99
C VAL A 100 5.76 -2.80 -11.76
N GLN A 101 4.44 -2.82 -11.63
CA GLN A 101 3.55 -1.88 -12.32
C GLN A 101 2.64 -1.18 -11.30
N MET A 102 2.08 -0.04 -11.71
CA MET A 102 1.21 0.75 -10.83
C MET A 102 -0.08 1.15 -11.54
N VAL A 103 -1.18 1.02 -10.81
CA VAL A 103 -2.48 1.58 -11.16
C VAL A 103 -2.70 2.81 -10.28
N PHE A 104 -2.81 3.98 -10.91
CA PHE A 104 -2.91 5.25 -10.21
C PHE A 104 -4.36 5.56 -9.79
N GLN A 105 -4.51 6.43 -8.80
CA GLN A 105 -5.77 6.92 -8.26
C GLN A 105 -6.65 7.58 -9.34
N ASP A 106 -6.09 8.51 -10.12
CA ASP A 106 -6.83 9.18 -11.19
C ASP A 106 -6.79 8.34 -12.48
N SER A 107 -7.88 7.63 -12.73
CA SER A 107 -8.01 6.81 -13.93
C SER A 107 -8.08 7.59 -15.24
N TYR A 108 -8.45 8.88 -15.21
CA TYR A 108 -8.56 9.71 -16.41
C TYR A 108 -7.20 10.31 -16.79
N SER A 109 -6.52 10.97 -15.87
CA SER A 109 -5.21 11.60 -16.13
C SER A 109 -4.11 10.57 -16.43
N SER A 110 -4.32 9.31 -16.01
CA SER A 110 -3.39 8.21 -16.28
C SER A 110 -3.39 7.73 -17.73
N LEU A 111 -4.40 8.07 -18.53
CA LEU A 111 -4.52 7.66 -19.93
C LEU A 111 -4.20 8.81 -20.86
N ASN A 112 -3.42 8.55 -21.91
CA ASN A 112 -3.20 9.53 -22.97
C ASN A 112 -4.50 9.69 -23.80
N PRO A 113 -5.13 10.89 -23.82
CA PRO A 113 -6.42 11.11 -24.48
C PRO A 113 -6.36 10.98 -26.02
N ARG A 114 -5.14 10.94 -26.59
CA ARG A 114 -4.92 10.81 -28.06
C ARG A 114 -4.78 9.35 -28.51
N LEU A 115 -4.70 8.40 -27.57
CA LEU A 115 -4.56 6.99 -27.86
C LEU A 115 -5.90 6.27 -27.68
N THR A 116 -6.17 5.29 -28.54
CA THR A 116 -7.26 4.34 -28.30
C THR A 116 -6.94 3.42 -27.13
N MET A 117 -7.93 2.70 -26.62
CA MET A 117 -7.72 1.80 -25.47
C MET A 117 -6.74 0.67 -25.78
N GLU A 118 -6.85 0.05 -26.97
CA GLU A 118 -5.89 -0.97 -27.39
C GLU A 118 -4.46 -0.39 -27.52
N GLN A 119 -4.31 0.83 -28.05
CA GLN A 119 -3.03 1.50 -28.18
C GLN A 119 -2.43 1.83 -26.80
N SER A 120 -3.27 2.27 -25.85
CA SER A 120 -2.86 2.59 -24.48
C SER A 120 -2.34 1.34 -23.74
N VAL A 121 -3.01 0.20 -23.91
CA VAL A 121 -2.59 -1.08 -23.33
C VAL A 121 -1.36 -1.65 -24.05
N ALA A 122 -1.31 -1.55 -25.38
CA ALA A 122 -0.19 -2.06 -26.19
C ALA A 122 1.10 -1.25 -26.04
N PHE A 123 1.04 -0.04 -25.47
CA PHE A 123 2.19 0.86 -25.35
C PHE A 123 3.34 0.24 -24.54
N GLY A 124 3.04 -0.34 -23.36
CA GLY A 124 4.04 -0.98 -22.50
C GLY A 124 4.85 -2.06 -23.22
N PRO A 125 4.22 -3.12 -23.74
CA PRO A 125 4.92 -4.17 -24.52
C PRO A 125 5.75 -3.61 -25.68
N SER A 126 5.21 -2.63 -26.43
CA SER A 126 5.93 -2.02 -27.56
C SER A 126 7.22 -1.33 -27.12
N VAL A 127 7.24 -0.61 -26.00
CA VAL A 127 8.43 0.02 -25.42
C VAL A 127 9.49 -1.04 -25.01
N HIS A 128 9.02 -2.23 -24.61
CA HIS A 128 9.89 -3.35 -24.26
C HIS A 128 10.27 -4.25 -25.43
N GLY A 129 10.04 -3.81 -26.68
CA GLY A 129 10.53 -4.47 -27.88
C GLY A 129 9.62 -5.55 -28.45
N VAL A 130 8.40 -5.72 -27.92
CA VAL A 130 7.39 -6.59 -28.51
C VAL A 130 6.86 -5.96 -29.81
N SER A 131 6.67 -6.79 -30.84
CA SER A 131 6.18 -6.31 -32.14
C SER A 131 4.81 -5.60 -31.99
N ARG A 132 4.54 -4.59 -32.86
CA ARG A 132 3.28 -3.86 -32.83
C ARG A 132 2.07 -4.78 -32.95
N ARG A 133 2.14 -5.78 -33.83
CA ARG A 133 1.05 -6.75 -34.06
C ARG A 133 0.78 -7.54 -32.80
N GLU A 134 1.80 -8.07 -32.17
CA GLU A 134 1.70 -8.87 -30.93
C GLU A 134 1.24 -8.00 -29.76
N SER A 135 1.75 -6.78 -29.62
CA SER A 135 1.35 -5.84 -28.59
C SER A 135 -0.15 -5.49 -28.67
N LEU A 136 -0.69 -5.27 -29.89
CA LEU A 136 -2.11 -5.01 -30.10
C LEU A 136 -2.97 -6.26 -29.83
N GLN A 137 -2.51 -7.45 -30.25
CA GLN A 137 -3.22 -8.69 -29.93
C GLN A 137 -3.29 -8.92 -28.42
N ARG A 138 -2.17 -8.78 -27.73
CA ARG A 138 -2.11 -8.87 -26.26
C ARG A 138 -3.02 -7.84 -25.58
N ALA A 139 -3.08 -6.62 -26.10
CA ALA A 139 -3.96 -5.59 -25.59
C ALA A 139 -5.44 -5.99 -25.68
N ARG A 140 -5.86 -6.56 -26.79
CA ARG A 140 -7.23 -7.07 -27.00
C ARG A 140 -7.54 -8.21 -26.03
N ASP A 141 -6.64 -9.16 -25.89
CA ASP A 141 -6.81 -10.29 -24.96
C ASP A 141 -6.96 -9.81 -23.51
N LEU A 142 -6.16 -8.80 -23.09
CA LEU A 142 -6.26 -8.21 -21.75
C LEU A 142 -7.54 -7.39 -21.57
N LEU A 143 -7.97 -6.62 -22.59
CA LEU A 143 -9.27 -5.94 -22.55
C LEU A 143 -10.41 -6.95 -22.32
N GLY A 144 -10.39 -8.07 -23.01
CA GLY A 144 -11.35 -9.17 -22.79
C GLY A 144 -11.30 -9.71 -21.35
N ARG A 145 -10.09 -9.94 -20.80
CA ARG A 145 -9.90 -10.44 -19.43
C ARG A 145 -10.43 -9.48 -18.36
N VAL A 146 -10.33 -8.17 -18.58
CA VAL A 146 -10.90 -7.17 -17.65
C VAL A 146 -12.40 -6.90 -17.91
N GLY A 147 -13.06 -7.70 -18.75
CA GLY A 147 -14.50 -7.61 -19.04
C GLY A 147 -14.87 -6.47 -19.99
N LEU A 148 -13.93 -6.01 -20.81
CA LEU A 148 -14.15 -5.03 -21.87
C LEU A 148 -14.05 -5.72 -23.23
N GLU A 149 -15.22 -6.04 -23.86
CA GLU A 149 -15.27 -6.68 -25.17
C GLU A 149 -14.45 -5.90 -26.22
N PRO A 150 -13.38 -6.48 -26.79
CA PRO A 150 -12.46 -5.76 -27.68
C PRO A 150 -13.12 -5.15 -28.91
N SER A 151 -14.10 -5.84 -29.50
CA SER A 151 -14.85 -5.36 -30.67
C SER A 151 -15.57 -4.03 -30.40
N ARG A 152 -15.91 -3.75 -29.13
CA ARG A 152 -16.66 -2.54 -28.72
C ARG A 152 -15.74 -1.47 -28.12
N PHE A 153 -14.65 -1.87 -27.45
CA PHE A 153 -13.87 -0.95 -26.62
C PHE A 153 -12.45 -0.68 -27.13
N ALA A 154 -11.84 -1.56 -27.95
CA ALA A 154 -10.47 -1.40 -28.39
C ALA A 154 -10.19 -0.08 -29.12
N GLY A 155 -11.10 0.34 -30.00
CA GLY A 155 -11.00 1.57 -30.78
C GLY A 155 -11.48 2.84 -30.08
N ARG A 156 -12.05 2.77 -28.87
CA ARG A 156 -12.54 3.94 -28.12
C ARG A 156 -11.41 4.73 -27.49
N TYR A 157 -11.70 5.99 -27.19
CA TYR A 157 -10.83 6.90 -26.45
C TYR A 157 -11.26 7.01 -24.98
N ALA A 158 -10.37 7.50 -24.12
CA ALA A 158 -10.61 7.58 -22.66
C ALA A 158 -11.87 8.39 -22.29
N HIS A 159 -12.19 9.45 -23.03
CA HIS A 159 -13.35 10.29 -22.78
C HIS A 159 -14.70 9.63 -23.13
N GLU A 160 -14.69 8.53 -23.90
CA GLU A 160 -15.87 7.76 -24.27
C GLU A 160 -16.21 6.64 -23.27
N LEU A 161 -15.45 6.53 -22.18
CA LEU A 161 -15.58 5.47 -21.19
C LEU A 161 -16.10 5.99 -19.84
N SER A 162 -16.86 5.15 -19.13
CA SER A 162 -17.21 5.40 -17.74
C SER A 162 -15.98 5.28 -16.82
N GLY A 163 -16.07 5.77 -15.56
CA GLY A 163 -14.99 5.67 -14.58
C GLY A 163 -14.50 4.23 -14.36
N GLY A 164 -15.43 3.30 -14.15
CA GLY A 164 -15.09 1.90 -13.97
C GLY A 164 -14.50 1.22 -15.21
N GLN A 165 -14.95 1.63 -16.42
CA GLN A 165 -14.35 1.14 -17.67
C GLN A 165 -12.92 1.67 -17.84
N ARG A 166 -12.65 2.95 -17.56
CA ARG A 166 -11.29 3.51 -17.56
C ARG A 166 -10.39 2.79 -16.56
N GLN A 167 -10.91 2.50 -15.38
CA GLN A 167 -10.15 1.75 -14.36
C GLN A 167 -9.76 0.35 -14.82
N ARG A 168 -10.68 -0.38 -15.45
CA ARG A 168 -10.39 -1.69 -16.07
C ARG A 168 -9.33 -1.60 -17.16
N VAL A 169 -9.34 -0.53 -17.99
CA VAL A 169 -8.27 -0.29 -18.98
C VAL A 169 -6.92 -0.02 -18.30
N ASN A 170 -6.88 0.75 -17.21
CA ASN A 170 -5.63 0.99 -16.45
C ASN A 170 -5.08 -0.31 -15.84
N ILE A 171 -5.95 -1.18 -15.33
CA ILE A 171 -5.57 -2.52 -14.87
C ILE A 171 -5.00 -3.33 -16.03
N ALA A 172 -5.69 -3.40 -17.19
CA ALA A 172 -5.20 -4.11 -18.37
C ALA A 172 -3.84 -3.56 -18.84
N ARG A 173 -3.64 -2.24 -18.82
CA ARG A 173 -2.38 -1.58 -19.15
C ARG A 173 -1.24 -2.01 -18.22
N ALA A 174 -1.49 -2.04 -16.91
CA ALA A 174 -0.51 -2.49 -15.93
C ALA A 174 -0.11 -3.95 -16.17
N LEU A 175 -1.06 -4.81 -16.53
CA LEU A 175 -0.82 -6.23 -16.79
C LEU A 175 -0.13 -6.51 -18.12
N ALA A 176 -0.06 -5.54 -19.04
CA ALA A 176 0.40 -5.76 -20.40
C ALA A 176 1.87 -6.19 -20.53
N VAL A 177 2.69 -5.93 -19.53
CA VAL A 177 4.11 -6.29 -19.48
C VAL A 177 4.42 -7.52 -18.63
N ASP A 178 3.41 -8.29 -18.20
CA ASP A 178 3.48 -9.46 -17.31
C ASP A 178 4.22 -9.12 -15.99
N PRO A 179 3.69 -8.19 -15.18
CA PRO A 179 4.31 -7.85 -13.93
C PRO A 179 4.18 -8.98 -12.90
N ARG A 180 5.09 -8.99 -11.93
CA ARG A 180 5.02 -9.86 -10.74
C ARG A 180 4.41 -9.17 -9.54
N LEU A 181 4.54 -7.83 -9.49
CA LEU A 181 3.98 -6.97 -8.45
C LEU A 181 3.16 -5.84 -9.09
N VAL A 182 1.95 -5.63 -8.61
CA VAL A 182 1.12 -4.48 -9.00
C VAL A 182 0.79 -3.65 -7.76
N ILE A 183 1.14 -2.37 -7.81
CA ILE A 183 0.80 -1.39 -6.79
C ILE A 183 -0.52 -0.73 -7.21
N LEU A 184 -1.50 -0.78 -6.34
CA LEU A 184 -2.86 -0.26 -6.54
C LEU A 184 -3.04 0.94 -5.60
N ASP A 185 -2.76 2.16 -6.09
CA ASP A 185 -2.84 3.39 -5.28
C ASP A 185 -4.23 4.00 -5.42
N GLU A 186 -5.07 3.79 -4.39
CA GLU A 186 -6.47 4.21 -4.33
C GLU A 186 -7.28 3.86 -5.60
N ALA A 187 -7.00 2.71 -6.18
CA ALA A 187 -7.47 2.29 -7.49
C ALA A 187 -9.00 2.16 -7.62
N VAL A 188 -9.75 2.17 -6.51
CA VAL A 188 -11.21 2.02 -6.50
C VAL A 188 -11.95 3.17 -5.81
N SER A 189 -11.24 4.14 -5.22
CA SER A 189 -11.80 5.19 -4.35
C SER A 189 -12.78 6.14 -5.06
N ALA A 190 -12.64 6.32 -6.38
CA ALA A 190 -13.48 7.20 -7.18
C ALA A 190 -14.65 6.48 -7.90
N LEU A 191 -14.93 5.22 -7.54
CA LEU A 191 -15.96 4.41 -8.17
C LEU A 191 -17.21 4.29 -7.29
N ASP A 192 -18.36 4.17 -7.94
CA ASP A 192 -19.60 3.81 -7.25
C ASP A 192 -19.47 2.44 -6.58
N LYS A 193 -20.10 2.21 -5.43
CA LYS A 193 -19.95 0.98 -4.62
C LYS A 193 -20.23 -0.31 -5.39
N SER A 194 -21.16 -0.31 -6.35
CA SER A 194 -21.44 -1.49 -7.18
C SER A 194 -20.32 -1.76 -8.19
N VAL A 195 -19.73 -0.72 -8.77
CA VAL A 195 -18.61 -0.82 -9.70
C VAL A 195 -17.32 -1.15 -8.96
N GLU A 196 -17.13 -0.57 -7.76
CA GLU A 196 -16.03 -0.90 -6.85
C GLU A 196 -15.99 -2.41 -6.57
N ALA A 197 -17.11 -2.99 -6.14
CA ALA A 197 -17.21 -4.44 -5.87
C ALA A 197 -16.84 -5.30 -7.10
N GLN A 198 -17.28 -4.89 -8.30
CA GLN A 198 -16.94 -5.59 -9.53
C GLN A 198 -15.43 -5.51 -9.85
N VAL A 199 -14.79 -4.37 -9.60
CA VAL A 199 -13.34 -4.21 -9.82
C VAL A 199 -12.54 -4.98 -8.77
N LEU A 200 -12.98 -5.02 -7.52
CA LEU A 200 -12.34 -5.82 -6.47
C LEU A 200 -12.38 -7.33 -6.79
N ASN A 201 -13.53 -7.84 -7.20
CA ASN A 201 -13.65 -9.24 -7.64
C ASN A 201 -12.74 -9.53 -8.84
N LEU A 202 -12.72 -8.62 -9.84
CA LEU A 202 -11.80 -8.73 -10.96
C LEU A 202 -10.33 -8.81 -10.52
N LEU A 203 -9.91 -7.97 -9.54
CA LEU A 203 -8.54 -8.00 -9.02
C LEU A 203 -8.21 -9.32 -8.34
N LEU A 204 -9.15 -9.94 -7.60
CA LEU A 204 -8.98 -11.27 -7.02
C LEU A 204 -8.82 -12.34 -8.09
N ASP A 205 -9.70 -12.35 -9.11
CA ASP A 205 -9.63 -13.31 -10.22
C ASP A 205 -8.30 -13.18 -11.01
N LEU A 206 -7.85 -11.94 -11.24
CA LEU A 206 -6.57 -11.68 -11.91
C LEU A 206 -5.38 -12.11 -11.04
N LYS A 207 -5.43 -11.86 -9.73
CA LYS A 207 -4.40 -12.29 -8.77
C LYS A 207 -4.21 -13.80 -8.84
N ASP A 208 -5.32 -14.54 -8.76
CA ASP A 208 -5.28 -16.01 -8.75
C ASP A 208 -4.87 -16.58 -10.11
N SER A 209 -5.43 -16.07 -11.21
CA SER A 209 -5.14 -16.60 -12.55
C SER A 209 -3.75 -16.27 -13.07
N LEU A 210 -3.19 -15.13 -12.68
CA LEU A 210 -1.86 -14.64 -13.10
C LEU A 210 -0.79 -14.74 -12.01
N GLN A 211 -1.14 -15.27 -10.82
CA GLN A 211 -0.24 -15.43 -9.67
C GLN A 211 0.44 -14.10 -9.28
N LEU A 212 -0.35 -13.02 -9.23
CA LEU A 212 0.14 -11.67 -8.95
C LEU A 212 0.34 -11.44 -7.45
N THR A 213 1.26 -10.57 -7.15
CA THR A 213 1.44 -9.97 -5.82
C THR A 213 0.90 -8.54 -5.86
N TYR A 214 0.20 -8.10 -4.80
CA TYR A 214 -0.35 -6.75 -4.73
C TYR A 214 0.20 -5.96 -3.53
N VAL A 215 0.44 -4.67 -3.74
CA VAL A 215 0.44 -3.66 -2.68
C VAL A 215 -0.80 -2.79 -2.91
N PHE A 216 -1.78 -2.91 -2.01
CA PHE A 216 -3.09 -2.26 -2.14
C PHE A 216 -3.23 -1.11 -1.16
N ILE A 217 -3.23 0.11 -1.66
CA ILE A 217 -3.36 1.34 -0.86
C ILE A 217 -4.80 1.83 -0.94
N SER A 218 -5.43 2.00 0.22
CA SER A 218 -6.77 2.57 0.32
C SER A 218 -6.97 3.25 1.68
N HIS A 219 -7.90 4.18 1.73
CA HIS A 219 -8.42 4.75 2.98
C HIS A 219 -9.71 4.02 3.47
N ASP A 220 -10.32 3.17 2.63
CA ASP A 220 -11.47 2.35 3.00
C ASP A 220 -11.00 1.01 3.60
N LEU A 221 -11.11 0.90 4.92
CA LEU A 221 -10.67 -0.28 5.67
C LEU A 221 -11.48 -1.54 5.34
N HIS A 222 -12.78 -1.40 4.96
CA HIS A 222 -13.59 -2.55 4.55
C HIS A 222 -13.04 -3.18 3.27
N VAL A 223 -12.66 -2.33 2.31
CA VAL A 223 -12.06 -2.76 1.03
C VAL A 223 -10.70 -3.42 1.27
N VAL A 224 -9.89 -2.83 2.15
CA VAL A 224 -8.57 -3.38 2.50
C VAL A 224 -8.71 -4.74 3.19
N ARG A 225 -9.63 -4.88 4.16
CA ARG A 225 -9.91 -6.18 4.80
C ARG A 225 -10.31 -7.25 3.80
N TYR A 226 -11.13 -6.88 2.80
CA TYR A 226 -11.64 -7.82 1.80
C TYR A 226 -10.53 -8.36 0.88
N LEU A 227 -9.59 -7.49 0.48
CA LEU A 227 -8.58 -7.83 -0.53
C LEU A 227 -7.25 -8.31 0.06
N SER A 228 -6.91 -7.90 1.30
CA SER A 228 -5.56 -8.04 1.84
C SER A 228 -5.37 -9.32 2.67
N ASP A 229 -4.19 -9.91 2.53
CA ASP A 229 -3.71 -10.99 3.38
C ASP A 229 -3.08 -10.45 4.67
N ARG A 230 -2.27 -9.38 4.53
CA ARG A 230 -1.66 -8.63 5.61
C ARG A 230 -1.94 -7.14 5.43
N ILE A 231 -1.94 -6.39 6.52
CA ILE A 231 -2.16 -4.94 6.51
C ILE A 231 -1.02 -4.25 7.23
N MET A 232 -0.55 -3.15 6.64
CA MET A 232 0.42 -2.23 7.18
C MET A 232 -0.26 -0.88 7.42
N VAL A 233 -0.21 -0.41 8.66
CA VAL A 233 -0.80 0.87 9.09
C VAL A 233 0.30 1.92 9.17
N MET A 234 0.12 3.03 8.47
CA MET A 234 1.07 4.13 8.44
C MET A 234 0.52 5.36 9.16
N TYR A 235 1.39 6.04 9.91
CA TYR A 235 1.09 7.30 10.57
C TYR A 235 2.29 8.25 10.49
N LEU A 236 2.10 9.46 9.95
CA LEU A 236 3.15 10.51 9.81
C LEU A 236 4.50 9.97 9.29
N GLY A 237 4.47 9.13 8.24
CA GLY A 237 5.68 8.63 7.59
C GLY A 237 6.29 7.38 8.21
N GLU A 238 5.74 6.85 9.29
CA GLU A 238 6.21 5.63 9.96
C GLU A 238 5.18 4.49 9.88
N ILE A 239 5.64 3.25 10.04
CA ILE A 239 4.79 2.08 10.23
C ILE A 239 4.49 1.96 11.73
N VAL A 240 3.21 2.01 12.09
CA VAL A 240 2.78 1.88 13.48
C VAL A 240 2.30 0.48 13.82
N GLU A 241 1.80 -0.26 12.84
CA GLU A 241 1.35 -1.64 13.02
C GLU A 241 1.37 -2.40 11.69
N VAL A 242 1.76 -3.68 11.70
CA VAL A 242 1.69 -4.57 10.56
C VAL A 242 1.42 -6.00 11.01
N GLY A 243 0.48 -6.68 10.33
CA GLY A 243 0.13 -8.05 10.70
C GLY A 243 -0.88 -8.68 9.75
N PRO A 244 -1.28 -9.93 9.99
CA PRO A 244 -2.36 -10.58 9.27
C PRO A 244 -3.64 -9.74 9.34
N ALA A 245 -4.36 -9.61 8.23
CA ALA A 245 -5.51 -8.73 8.15
C ALA A 245 -6.56 -9.02 9.25
N GLU A 246 -6.94 -10.29 9.42
CA GLU A 246 -7.93 -10.66 10.44
C GLU A 246 -7.44 -10.41 11.87
N ALA A 247 -6.16 -10.66 12.17
CA ALA A 247 -5.60 -10.39 13.49
C ALA A 247 -5.65 -8.89 13.80
N LEU A 248 -5.28 -8.04 12.85
CA LEU A 248 -5.31 -6.59 13.01
C LEU A 248 -6.74 -6.05 13.22
N PHE A 249 -7.74 -6.61 12.54
CA PHE A 249 -9.14 -6.21 12.73
C PHE A 249 -9.76 -6.69 14.04
N CYS A 250 -9.33 -7.85 14.56
CA CYS A 250 -9.85 -8.43 15.80
C CYS A 250 -9.10 -7.97 17.04
N ASP A 251 -7.78 -7.71 16.92
CA ASP A 251 -6.88 -7.46 18.06
C ASP A 251 -5.79 -6.45 17.69
N ALA A 252 -6.22 -5.25 17.27
CA ALA A 252 -5.30 -4.14 16.99
C ALA A 252 -4.52 -3.76 18.24
N GLN A 253 -3.19 -3.69 18.14
CA GLN A 253 -2.28 -3.47 19.26
C GLN A 253 -1.92 -1.98 19.43
N HIS A 254 -1.91 -1.21 18.32
CA HIS A 254 -1.59 0.21 18.38
C HIS A 254 -2.87 1.06 18.57
N PRO A 255 -2.91 2.00 19.53
CA PRO A 255 -4.10 2.84 19.77
C PRO A 255 -4.59 3.63 18.55
N TYR A 256 -3.71 4.01 17.63
CA TYR A 256 -4.09 4.63 16.36
C TYR A 256 -4.88 3.68 15.47
N THR A 257 -4.44 2.42 15.37
CA THR A 257 -5.16 1.39 14.59
C THR A 257 -6.54 1.13 15.19
N GLN A 258 -6.63 1.01 16.51
CA GLN A 258 -7.89 0.85 17.22
C GLN A 258 -8.85 2.02 16.92
N ALA A 259 -8.34 3.25 16.95
CA ALA A 259 -9.11 4.44 16.64
C ALA A 259 -9.55 4.49 15.17
N LEU A 260 -8.69 4.08 14.21
CA LEU A 260 -9.08 3.95 12.81
C LEU A 260 -10.20 2.93 12.61
N LEU A 261 -10.08 1.75 13.22
CA LEU A 261 -11.11 0.70 13.14
C LEU A 261 -12.43 1.12 13.77
N THR A 262 -12.38 1.80 14.91
CA THR A 262 -13.58 2.31 15.61
C THR A 262 -14.25 3.44 14.81
N SER A 263 -13.51 4.16 13.97
CA SER A 263 -14.07 5.22 13.11
C SER A 263 -14.75 4.69 11.84
N MET A 264 -14.69 3.37 11.58
CA MET A 264 -15.35 2.77 10.42
C MET A 264 -16.88 2.93 10.51
N PRO A 265 -17.55 3.40 9.45
CA PRO A 265 -18.99 3.45 9.42
C PRO A 265 -19.60 2.06 9.59
N SER A 266 -20.50 1.90 10.56
CA SER A 266 -21.29 0.68 10.74
C SER A 266 -22.64 0.79 10.05
N MET A 267 -23.05 -0.26 9.33
CA MET A 267 -24.40 -0.38 8.81
C MET A 267 -25.41 -0.78 9.90
N ASP A 268 -24.93 -1.23 11.06
CA ASP A 268 -25.77 -1.59 12.21
C ASP A 268 -26.11 -0.32 13.02
N PRO A 269 -27.38 0.06 13.12
CA PRO A 269 -27.81 1.22 13.92
C PRO A 269 -27.47 1.12 15.42
N ALA A 270 -27.31 -0.10 15.96
CA ALA A 270 -26.94 -0.33 17.36
C ALA A 270 -25.43 -0.01 17.60
N ASN A 271 -24.59 -0.02 16.57
CA ASN A 271 -23.15 0.24 16.64
C ASN A 271 -22.80 1.68 16.19
N ARG A 272 -23.62 2.67 16.55
CA ARG A 272 -23.32 4.07 16.24
C ARG A 272 -22.14 4.56 17.10
N THR A 273 -21.10 5.03 16.42
CA THR A 273 -19.99 5.75 17.08
C THR A 273 -20.50 7.15 17.49
N LEU A 274 -20.72 7.36 18.78
CA LEU A 274 -21.23 8.63 19.34
C LEU A 274 -20.12 9.67 19.54
N ILE A 275 -18.87 9.24 19.67
CA ILE A 275 -17.70 10.09 19.90
C ILE A 275 -16.68 9.77 18.82
N SER A 276 -16.08 10.81 18.20
CA SER A 276 -14.97 10.59 17.25
C SER A 276 -13.82 9.88 17.96
N PRO A 277 -13.42 8.69 17.49
CA PRO A 277 -12.32 7.92 18.10
C PRO A 277 -10.98 8.63 17.97
N LEU A 278 -10.83 9.48 16.94
CA LEU A 278 -9.65 10.30 16.69
C LEU A 278 -9.98 11.75 17.03
N SER A 279 -9.43 12.26 18.12
CA SER A 279 -9.55 13.66 18.52
C SER A 279 -8.48 14.52 17.86
N GLY A 280 -8.86 15.69 17.35
CA GLY A 280 -7.96 16.66 16.74
C GLY A 280 -7.44 16.29 15.36
N ASP A 281 -6.85 17.27 14.68
CA ASP A 281 -6.21 17.08 13.38
C ASP A 281 -4.86 16.37 13.51
N PRO A 282 -4.42 15.64 12.47
CA PRO A 282 -3.06 15.08 12.44
C PRO A 282 -2.01 16.16 12.62
N PRO A 283 -0.97 15.95 13.44
CA PRO A 283 0.14 16.89 13.54
C PRO A 283 0.81 17.11 12.19
N SER A 284 1.52 18.24 12.08
CA SER A 284 2.23 18.59 10.86
C SER A 284 3.36 17.59 10.57
N PRO A 285 3.48 17.06 9.35
CA PRO A 285 4.62 16.22 8.96
C PRO A 285 5.93 17.01 8.79
N ILE A 286 5.87 18.33 8.88
CA ILE A 286 7.06 19.21 8.84
C ILE A 286 7.82 19.15 10.17
N ASP A 287 7.07 19.11 11.27
CA ASP A 287 7.63 19.04 12.63
C ASP A 287 6.85 17.98 13.41
N PRO A 288 7.10 16.69 13.14
CA PRO A 288 6.38 15.62 13.80
C PRO A 288 6.72 15.59 15.30
N PRO A 289 5.76 15.18 16.16
CA PRO A 289 5.98 15.05 17.60
C PRO A 289 7.20 14.18 17.91
N SER A 290 7.96 14.54 18.96
CA SER A 290 9.07 13.72 19.47
C SER A 290 8.57 12.41 20.08
N GLY A 291 9.42 11.41 20.13
CA GLY A 291 9.04 10.09 20.66
C GLY A 291 8.02 9.38 19.77
N CYS A 292 6.97 8.81 20.37
CA CYS A 292 5.85 8.25 19.64
C CYS A 292 5.06 9.37 18.92
N ARG A 293 5.01 9.36 17.61
CA ARG A 293 4.33 10.41 16.81
C ARG A 293 2.83 10.53 17.10
N PHE A 294 2.22 9.47 17.61
CA PHE A 294 0.80 9.47 17.96
C PHE A 294 0.51 9.95 19.39
N HIS A 295 1.52 10.20 20.24
CA HIS A 295 1.32 10.50 21.67
C HIS A 295 0.40 11.71 21.92
N THR A 296 0.40 12.72 21.04
CA THR A 296 -0.45 13.91 21.18
C THR A 296 -1.95 13.66 21.01
N ARG A 297 -2.32 12.52 20.41
CA ARG A 297 -3.71 12.10 20.16
C ARG A 297 -4.06 10.78 20.84
N CYS A 298 -3.08 10.16 21.51
CA CYS A 298 -3.24 8.85 22.14
C CYS A 298 -3.95 8.98 23.49
N PRO A 299 -5.06 8.25 23.74
CA PRO A 299 -5.77 8.29 25.03
C PRO A 299 -4.94 7.64 26.16
N HIS A 300 -3.91 6.86 25.82
CA HIS A 300 -3.03 6.16 26.76
C HIS A 300 -1.65 6.78 26.86
N ALA A 301 -1.47 8.04 26.38
CA ALA A 301 -0.16 8.66 26.35
C ALA A 301 0.37 8.95 27.77
N GLU A 302 1.60 8.55 28.03
CA GLU A 302 2.38 8.88 29.22
C GLU A 302 3.58 9.76 28.86
N ALA A 303 4.24 10.34 29.85
CA ALA A 303 5.41 11.21 29.64
C ALA A 303 6.52 10.52 28.83
N VAL A 304 6.71 9.22 29.01
CA VAL A 304 7.68 8.41 28.27
C VAL A 304 7.39 8.38 26.77
N CYS A 305 6.10 8.46 26.36
CA CYS A 305 5.71 8.44 24.95
C CYS A 305 6.20 9.69 24.19
N ALA A 306 6.36 10.80 24.86
CA ALA A 306 6.93 12.01 24.24
C ALA A 306 8.48 12.00 24.16
N GLN A 307 9.12 11.12 24.92
CA GLN A 307 10.59 11.07 25.05
C GLN A 307 11.23 9.92 24.28
N THR A 308 10.49 8.82 24.08
CA THR A 308 11.02 7.58 23.51
C THR A 308 10.23 7.18 22.28
N SER A 309 10.92 7.01 21.15
CA SER A 309 10.34 6.45 19.93
C SER A 309 10.18 4.93 20.09
N PRO A 310 8.95 4.39 19.97
CA PRO A 310 8.75 2.95 20.06
C PRO A 310 9.37 2.24 18.83
N GLN A 311 9.75 0.98 19.04
CA GLN A 311 10.24 0.12 17.96
C GLN A 311 9.11 -0.81 17.49
N LEU A 312 9.15 -1.19 16.21
CA LEU A 312 8.22 -2.19 15.67
C LEU A 312 8.55 -3.56 16.32
N THR A 313 7.73 -3.97 17.27
CA THR A 313 7.95 -5.13 18.13
C THR A 313 6.91 -6.21 17.84
N LEU A 314 7.34 -7.49 17.85
CA LEU A 314 6.46 -8.65 17.69
C LEU A 314 5.48 -8.75 18.87
N THR A 315 4.18 -8.75 18.58
CA THR A 315 3.09 -8.82 19.57
C THR A 315 2.25 -10.10 19.45
N GLY A 316 2.37 -10.81 18.35
CA GLY A 316 1.64 -12.04 18.05
C GLY A 316 2.25 -12.76 16.85
N THR A 317 1.59 -13.78 16.33
CA THR A 317 2.06 -14.50 15.15
C THR A 317 2.08 -13.58 13.93
N ASP A 318 3.27 -13.21 13.45
CA ASP A 318 3.49 -12.28 12.33
C ASP A 318 2.81 -10.91 12.51
N HIS A 319 2.54 -10.50 13.75
CA HIS A 319 1.89 -9.26 14.12
C HIS A 319 2.86 -8.38 14.90
N PHE A 320 3.11 -7.16 14.40
CA PHE A 320 4.08 -6.23 14.95
C PHE A 320 3.42 -4.87 15.19
N ALA A 321 3.75 -4.22 16.32
CA ALA A 321 3.27 -2.89 16.64
C ALA A 321 4.39 -2.00 17.20
N SER A 322 4.35 -0.73 16.83
CA SER A 322 5.28 0.32 17.28
C SER A 322 4.63 1.12 18.42
N CYS A 323 4.50 0.49 19.60
CA CYS A 323 3.86 1.10 20.77
C CYS A 323 4.56 0.69 22.06
N LEU A 324 4.85 1.66 22.94
CA LEU A 324 5.51 1.39 24.22
C LEU A 324 4.65 0.56 25.18
N MET A 325 3.31 0.55 24.98
CA MET A 325 2.40 -0.30 25.79
C MET A 325 2.62 -1.79 25.56
N VAL A 326 3.05 -2.18 24.36
CA VAL A 326 3.25 -3.58 23.99
C VAL A 326 4.72 -3.96 23.86
N GLN A 327 5.63 -2.99 23.92
CA GLN A 327 7.06 -3.21 23.83
C GLN A 327 7.62 -3.69 25.18
N PRO A 328 8.13 -4.93 25.31
CA PRO A 328 8.64 -5.48 26.57
C PRO A 328 9.76 -4.61 27.17
N GLY A 329 9.68 -4.33 28.46
CA GLY A 329 10.68 -3.55 29.19
C GLY A 329 10.67 -2.06 28.91
N ALA A 330 9.69 -1.52 28.17
CA ALA A 330 9.50 -0.09 28.02
C ALA A 330 9.05 0.54 29.36
N ALA A 331 9.35 1.82 29.57
CA ALA A 331 8.99 2.53 30.80
C ALA A 331 7.52 3.01 30.81
N HIS A 332 6.63 2.39 30.03
CA HIS A 332 5.20 2.64 30.04
C HIS A 332 4.51 1.75 31.08
N SER A 333 3.50 2.27 31.81
CA SER A 333 2.84 1.54 32.88
C SER A 333 2.17 0.23 32.45
N GLN A 334 1.75 0.14 31.19
CA GLN A 334 1.13 -1.05 30.59
C GLN A 334 2.12 -1.96 29.85
N SER A 335 3.41 -1.61 29.84
CA SER A 335 4.42 -2.44 29.16
C SER A 335 4.55 -3.81 29.80
N PRO A 336 4.64 -4.91 29.02
CA PRO A 336 4.97 -6.23 29.56
C PRO A 336 6.36 -6.25 30.22
N ALA A 337 6.55 -7.10 31.24
CA ALA A 337 7.87 -7.31 31.82
C ALA A 337 8.87 -7.84 30.77
N ALA A 338 10.14 -7.47 30.91
CA ALA A 338 11.20 -7.80 29.92
C ALA A 338 11.44 -9.33 29.73
N GLU A 339 10.95 -10.17 30.63
CA GLU A 339 11.15 -11.62 30.59
C GLU A 339 10.28 -12.40 29.59
N LEU A 340 9.31 -11.74 28.94
CA LEU A 340 8.43 -12.34 27.92
C LEU A 340 8.96 -12.16 26.49
N ILE A 341 10.25 -12.40 26.27
CA ILE A 341 10.78 -12.46 24.90
C ILE A 341 10.39 -13.81 24.30
N TYR A 342 9.37 -13.83 23.46
CA TYR A 342 9.15 -14.94 22.54
C TYR A 342 10.35 -15.02 21.59
N THR A 343 11.23 -15.98 21.81
CA THR A 343 12.30 -16.35 20.89
C THR A 343 11.71 -17.08 19.67
N GLY A 344 11.01 -16.35 18.84
CA GLY A 344 10.63 -16.76 17.50
C GLY A 344 11.63 -16.16 16.53
N ALA A 345 12.69 -16.92 16.23
CA ALA A 345 13.72 -16.51 15.29
C ALA A 345 13.10 -16.23 13.93
N LEU A 346 13.40 -15.04 13.40
CA LEU A 346 13.34 -14.76 11.98
C LEU A 346 14.40 -15.63 11.28
N ALA A 347 14.00 -16.75 10.69
CA ALA A 347 14.79 -17.54 9.76
C ALA A 347 14.30 -17.25 8.33
#